data_9c38fd0aaaebbc90827f1c5a3d55d61a
#
_entry.id   9c38fd0aaaebbc90827f1c5a3d55d61a
#
_cell.length_a   1.000
_cell.length_b   1.000
_cell.length_c   1.000
_cell.angle_alpha   90.00
_cell.angle_beta   90.00
_cell.angle_gamma   90.00
#
_symmetry.space_group_name_H-M   'P 1'
#
loop_
_entity.id
_entity.type
_entity.pdbx_description
1 polymer ?
#
loop_
_entity_poly.entity_id
_entity_poly.type
_entity_poly.pdbx_seq_one_letter_code
_entity_poly.pdbx_strand_id
1 'polypeptide(L)'
;MPKRSTADATTVAIRLDHVDRPDAMASIAEAIARAGGRLRTMSTVRRIATDVAGEEPIAEVEIEVEGLAEEALVAVLGALDDVTTVRLTRALERIFGKRIIVIGGGAQVAQVALGAVSEADRHNLRGERISVDTIALVGEAEIAAAVRAVADLPRARLLVLAGSIMGGDISTAADEIRALGIRIISLNMVGSITEHVDLVVSDPVQAGTMAVMAIADTAAFDLDRQRGRRL
;
A
#
# COMPACT_ATOMS: atom_id res chain seq x y z
N MET A 1 10.95 10.45 -23.43
CA MET A 1 10.50 11.65 -22.73
C MET A 1 10.40 11.34 -21.26
N PRO A 2 11.04 12.08 -20.34
CA PRO A 2 10.87 11.82 -18.91
C PRO A 2 9.42 12.09 -18.55
N LYS A 3 8.76 11.12 -17.87
CA LYS A 3 7.45 11.33 -17.26
C LYS A 3 7.60 12.49 -16.28
N ARG A 4 6.92 13.61 -16.55
CA ARG A 4 6.74 14.67 -15.56
C ARG A 4 6.06 14.04 -14.35
N SER A 5 6.82 13.91 -13.27
CA SER A 5 6.25 13.79 -11.94
C SER A 5 5.20 14.89 -11.80
N THR A 6 3.97 14.52 -11.57
CA THR A 6 2.98 15.44 -11.00
C THR A 6 3.63 15.96 -9.72
N ALA A 7 3.83 17.28 -9.65
CA ALA A 7 4.46 17.96 -8.53
C ALA A 7 4.01 17.29 -7.23
N ASP A 8 4.97 16.89 -6.40
CA ASP A 8 4.76 16.42 -5.05
C ASP A 8 3.97 17.50 -4.29
N ALA A 9 2.64 17.40 -4.36
CA ALA A 9 1.81 18.11 -3.41
C ALA A 9 2.23 17.58 -2.06
N THR A 10 2.87 18.41 -1.25
CA THR A 10 3.42 18.01 0.03
C THR A 10 2.29 17.42 0.87
N THR A 11 2.32 16.10 1.06
CA THR A 11 1.36 15.41 1.91
C THR A 11 1.78 15.64 3.35
N VAL A 12 0.90 16.25 4.11
CA VAL A 12 1.04 16.41 5.56
C VAL A 12 0.32 15.28 6.25
N ALA A 13 1.01 14.60 7.15
CA ALA A 13 0.45 13.52 7.95
C ALA A 13 0.39 13.93 9.42
N ILE A 14 -0.73 13.65 10.04
CA ILE A 14 -0.97 13.90 11.45
C ILE A 14 -1.59 12.70 12.15
N ARG A 15 -1.43 12.64 13.45
CA ARG A 15 -2.26 11.87 14.36
C ARG A 15 -2.98 12.83 15.29
N LEU A 16 -4.26 12.58 15.49
CA LEU A 16 -5.06 13.32 16.45
C LEU A 16 -5.87 12.37 17.32
N ASP A 17 -6.12 12.81 18.54
CA ASP A 17 -7.05 12.16 19.45
C ASP A 17 -8.33 13.01 19.50
N HIS A 18 -9.49 12.37 19.36
CA HIS A 18 -10.79 13.02 19.43
C HIS A 18 -11.77 12.21 20.28
N VAL A 19 -12.81 12.86 20.76
CA VAL A 19 -13.92 12.18 21.41
C VAL A 19 -14.59 11.24 20.42
N ASP A 20 -14.75 9.95 20.77
CA ASP A 20 -15.28 8.91 19.88
C ASP A 20 -16.81 9.03 19.73
N ARG A 21 -17.24 10.00 18.96
CA ARG A 21 -18.66 10.23 18.59
C ARG A 21 -18.90 9.89 17.12
N PRO A 22 -20.14 9.52 16.77
CA PRO A 22 -20.47 9.13 15.38
C PRO A 22 -20.18 10.19 14.32
N ASP A 23 -20.25 11.45 14.65
CA ASP A 23 -20.05 12.61 13.76
C ASP A 23 -18.63 13.18 13.76
N ALA A 24 -17.77 12.75 14.67
CA ALA A 24 -16.42 13.30 14.83
C ALA A 24 -15.58 13.21 13.55
N MET A 25 -15.57 12.05 12.90
CA MET A 25 -14.84 11.87 11.64
C MET A 25 -15.37 12.78 10.52
N ALA A 26 -16.68 13.00 10.46
CA ALA A 26 -17.29 13.88 9.48
C ALA A 26 -16.88 15.34 9.72
N SER A 27 -16.90 15.79 10.98
CA SER A 27 -16.50 17.15 11.38
C SER A 27 -15.03 17.42 11.04
N ILE A 28 -14.15 16.46 11.29
CA ILE A 28 -12.73 16.53 10.93
C ILE A 28 -12.55 16.67 9.41
N ALA A 29 -13.22 15.80 8.63
CA ALA A 29 -13.13 15.83 7.17
C ALA A 29 -13.66 17.14 6.59
N GLU A 30 -14.76 17.67 7.12
CA GLU A 30 -15.35 18.95 6.71
C GLU A 30 -14.43 20.13 7.03
N ALA A 31 -13.80 20.15 8.19
CA ALA A 31 -12.84 21.19 8.56
C ALA A 31 -11.64 21.23 7.60
N ILE A 32 -11.09 20.07 7.25
CA ILE A 32 -10.01 19.93 6.25
C ILE A 32 -10.48 20.49 4.90
N ALA A 33 -11.65 20.08 4.42
CA ALA A 33 -12.18 20.50 3.13
C ALA A 33 -12.45 22.01 3.08
N ARG A 34 -13.03 22.60 4.12
CA ARG A 34 -13.26 24.06 4.23
C ARG A 34 -11.96 24.86 4.20
N ALA A 35 -10.88 24.30 4.76
CA ALA A 35 -9.56 24.91 4.72
C ALA A 35 -8.86 24.79 3.36
N GLY A 36 -9.47 24.10 2.38
CA GLY A 36 -8.90 23.86 1.05
C GLY A 36 -7.99 22.63 0.97
N GLY A 37 -7.93 21.80 2.01
CA GLY A 37 -7.18 20.56 2.04
C GLY A 37 -7.91 19.43 1.29
N ARG A 38 -7.13 18.55 0.69
CA ARG A 38 -7.61 17.31 0.09
C ARG A 38 -7.25 16.13 0.98
N LEU A 39 -8.26 15.49 1.55
CA LEU A 39 -8.08 14.28 2.35
C LEU A 39 -7.61 13.12 1.46
N ARG A 40 -6.47 12.51 1.82
CA ARG A 40 -5.90 11.32 1.16
C ARG A 40 -6.31 10.04 1.88
N THR A 41 -6.04 10.04 3.18
CA THR A 41 -6.40 8.92 4.05
C THR A 41 -6.92 9.45 5.38
N MET A 42 -7.86 8.73 5.97
CA MET A 42 -8.31 8.93 7.34
C MET A 42 -8.69 7.57 7.92
N SER A 43 -8.05 7.18 9.01
CA SER A 43 -8.19 5.85 9.58
C SER A 43 -8.11 5.89 11.09
N THR A 44 -9.04 5.23 11.76
CA THR A 44 -8.97 5.01 13.21
C THR A 44 -7.85 4.00 13.50
N VAL A 45 -6.86 4.43 14.26
CA VAL A 45 -5.71 3.62 14.66
C VAL A 45 -6.07 2.76 15.86
N ARG A 46 -6.70 3.38 16.84
CA ARG A 46 -7.19 2.69 18.05
C ARG A 46 -8.33 3.47 18.70
N ARG A 47 -9.11 2.74 19.50
CA ARG A 47 -10.10 3.28 20.42
C ARG A 47 -9.65 3.04 21.83
N ILE A 48 -9.73 4.06 22.66
CA ILE A 48 -9.35 4.02 24.06
C ILE A 48 -10.64 4.13 24.87
N ALA A 49 -11.06 2.99 25.43
CA ALA A 49 -12.17 2.99 26.36
C ALA A 49 -11.77 3.73 27.66
N THR A 50 -12.72 4.40 28.26
CA THR A 50 -12.55 4.95 29.60
C THR A 50 -13.39 4.16 30.58
N ASP A 51 -12.80 3.78 31.71
CA ASP A 51 -13.50 3.15 32.83
C ASP A 51 -13.99 4.18 33.87
N VAL A 52 -13.77 5.47 33.60
CA VAL A 52 -14.16 6.56 34.48
C VAL A 52 -15.58 7.02 34.12
N ALA A 53 -16.47 6.94 35.09
CA ALA A 53 -17.86 7.35 34.89
C ALA A 53 -17.93 8.86 34.56
N GLY A 54 -18.51 9.17 33.37
CA GLY A 54 -18.68 10.53 32.88
C GLY A 54 -17.59 11.01 31.90
N GLU A 55 -16.55 10.22 31.66
CA GLU A 55 -15.61 10.48 30.58
C GLU A 55 -16.08 9.83 29.27
N GLU A 56 -15.93 10.53 28.16
CA GLU A 56 -16.24 9.99 26.83
C GLU A 56 -15.03 9.20 26.27
N PRO A 57 -15.26 8.09 25.55
CA PRO A 57 -14.18 7.34 24.92
C PRO A 57 -13.44 8.19 23.90
N ILE A 58 -12.16 7.91 23.73
CA ILE A 58 -11.29 8.64 22.78
C ILE A 58 -10.88 7.70 21.65
N ALA A 59 -10.89 8.21 20.43
CA ALA A 59 -10.31 7.53 19.28
C ALA A 59 -9.06 8.28 18.79
N GLU A 60 -8.00 7.53 18.49
CA GLU A 60 -6.83 8.03 17.80
C GLU A 60 -7.00 7.79 16.29
N VAL A 61 -6.84 8.84 15.50
CA VAL A 61 -6.99 8.82 14.06
C VAL A 61 -5.70 9.28 13.38
N GLU A 62 -5.30 8.56 12.33
CA GLU A 62 -4.24 8.97 11.43
C GLU A 62 -4.85 9.57 10.18
N ILE A 63 -4.32 10.73 9.75
CA ILE A 63 -4.84 11.51 8.63
C ILE A 63 -3.68 11.96 7.75
N GLU A 64 -3.85 11.82 6.43
CA GLU A 64 -2.95 12.40 5.43
C GLU A 64 -3.73 13.39 4.57
N VAL A 65 -3.20 14.61 4.41
CA VAL A 65 -3.83 15.72 3.70
C VAL A 65 -2.86 16.33 2.70
N GLU A 66 -3.35 16.66 1.52
CA GLU A 66 -2.65 17.45 0.50
C GLU A 66 -3.22 18.86 0.44
N GLY A 67 -2.37 19.83 0.05
CA GLY A 67 -2.80 21.20 -0.25
C GLY A 67 -2.86 22.13 0.95
N LEU A 68 -2.49 21.69 2.15
CA LEU A 68 -2.34 22.52 3.35
C LEU A 68 -0.92 22.46 3.88
N ALA A 69 -0.45 23.55 4.44
CA ALA A 69 0.78 23.61 5.24
C ALA A 69 0.55 22.94 6.62
N GLU A 70 1.63 22.46 7.23
CA GLU A 70 1.59 21.76 8.53
C GLU A 70 0.92 22.62 9.60
N GLU A 71 1.32 23.89 9.71
CA GLU A 71 0.80 24.83 10.72
C GLU A 71 -0.70 25.12 10.50
N ALA A 72 -1.13 25.25 9.24
CA ALA A 72 -2.53 25.50 8.91
C ALA A 72 -3.41 24.30 9.27
N LEU A 73 -2.94 23.08 8.96
CA LEU A 73 -3.67 21.86 9.28
C LEU A 73 -3.78 21.65 10.79
N VAL A 74 -2.69 21.84 11.54
CA VAL A 74 -2.69 21.75 13.01
C VAL A 74 -3.65 22.79 13.62
N ALA A 75 -3.64 24.02 13.14
CA ALA A 75 -4.52 25.09 13.64
C ALA A 75 -6.00 24.78 13.37
N VAL A 76 -6.33 24.33 12.15
CA VAL A 76 -7.70 24.00 11.76
C VAL A 76 -8.27 22.86 12.60
N LEU A 77 -7.49 21.82 12.81
CA LEU A 77 -7.95 20.65 13.56
C LEU A 77 -7.93 20.87 15.07
N GLY A 78 -6.96 21.60 15.57
CA GLY A 78 -6.90 21.96 16.98
C GLY A 78 -7.99 22.96 17.44
N ALA A 79 -8.71 23.57 16.48
CA ALA A 79 -9.86 24.44 16.78
C ALA A 79 -11.20 23.69 16.92
N LEU A 80 -11.22 22.38 16.68
CA LEU A 80 -12.41 21.53 16.83
C LEU A 80 -12.60 21.15 18.31
N ASP A 81 -13.80 21.35 18.84
CA ASP A 81 -14.11 21.10 20.26
C ASP A 81 -13.88 19.66 20.69
N ASP A 82 -14.12 18.71 19.77
CA ASP A 82 -13.98 17.27 20.04
C ASP A 82 -12.54 16.75 19.85
N VAL A 83 -11.61 17.58 19.38
CA VAL A 83 -10.20 17.21 19.19
C VAL A 83 -9.40 17.58 20.42
N THR A 84 -8.78 16.60 21.05
CA THR A 84 -8.01 16.77 22.28
C THR A 84 -6.52 16.97 22.04
N THR A 85 -5.96 16.29 21.06
CA THR A 85 -4.55 16.44 20.66
C THR A 85 -4.38 16.37 19.15
N VAL A 86 -3.41 17.14 18.62
CA VAL A 86 -2.97 17.08 17.22
C VAL A 86 -1.45 16.97 17.21
N ARG A 87 -0.91 15.94 16.54
CA ARG A 87 0.52 15.67 16.46
C ARG A 87 0.92 15.48 15.00
N LEU A 88 1.94 16.22 14.55
CA LEU A 88 2.56 15.95 13.25
C LEU A 88 3.23 14.57 13.28
N THR A 89 3.05 13.83 12.20
CA THR A 89 3.71 12.53 11.98
C THR A 89 4.30 12.49 10.57
N ARG A 90 4.97 11.42 10.24
CA ARG A 90 5.47 11.21 8.88
C ARG A 90 4.46 10.37 8.10
N ALA A 91 4.11 10.82 6.90
CA ALA A 91 3.29 10.03 5.99
C ALA A 91 3.85 8.61 5.84
N LEU A 92 2.98 7.60 5.86
CA LEU A 92 3.40 6.20 5.77
C LEU A 92 4.19 5.91 4.49
N GLU A 93 3.89 6.62 3.41
CA GLU A 93 4.65 6.51 2.17
C GLU A 93 6.12 6.96 2.32
N ARG A 94 6.40 7.95 3.16
CA ARG A 94 7.79 8.39 3.46
C ARG A 94 8.55 7.43 4.36
N ILE A 95 7.85 6.65 5.20
CA ILE A 95 8.46 5.69 6.12
C ILE A 95 8.68 4.34 5.43
N PHE A 96 7.61 3.80 4.84
CA PHE A 96 7.57 2.45 4.29
C PHE A 96 7.65 2.40 2.77
N GLY A 97 7.46 3.54 2.09
CA GLY A 97 7.56 3.70 0.65
C GLY A 97 6.57 2.86 -0.16
N LYS A 98 7.00 2.49 -1.36
CA LYS A 98 6.25 1.60 -2.26
C LYS A 98 6.18 0.20 -1.67
N ARG A 99 5.07 -0.50 -1.93
CA ARG A 99 4.77 -1.78 -1.31
C ARG A 99 4.63 -2.87 -2.37
N ILE A 100 5.37 -3.96 -2.18
CA ILE A 100 5.24 -5.20 -2.94
C ILE A 100 4.48 -6.19 -2.07
N ILE A 101 3.47 -6.85 -2.66
CA ILE A 101 2.72 -7.92 -2.01
C ILE A 101 3.13 -9.25 -2.63
N VAL A 102 3.38 -10.27 -1.83
CA VAL A 102 3.70 -11.62 -2.29
C VAL A 102 2.67 -12.59 -1.74
N ILE A 103 1.91 -13.24 -2.63
CA ILE A 103 0.82 -14.17 -2.27
C ILE A 103 1.09 -15.54 -2.87
N GLY A 104 0.83 -16.61 -2.10
CA GLY A 104 0.85 -17.98 -2.62
C GLY A 104 1.36 -19.03 -1.65
N GLY A 105 1.97 -20.11 -2.15
CA GLY A 105 2.48 -21.21 -1.33
C GLY A 105 3.71 -20.82 -0.51
N GLY A 106 3.73 -21.23 0.78
CA GLY A 106 4.69 -20.73 1.77
C GLY A 106 6.16 -20.81 1.39
N ALA A 107 6.61 -21.96 0.82
CA ALA A 107 8.02 -22.13 0.44
C ALA A 107 8.45 -21.18 -0.69
N GLN A 108 7.62 -21.01 -1.71
CA GLN A 108 7.90 -20.11 -2.82
C GLN A 108 7.75 -18.65 -2.43
N VAL A 109 6.77 -18.32 -1.59
CA VAL A 109 6.62 -16.98 -1.00
C VAL A 109 7.89 -16.58 -0.26
N ALA A 110 8.45 -17.46 0.56
CA ALA A 110 9.67 -17.18 1.30
C ALA A 110 10.88 -16.91 0.37
N GLN A 111 11.01 -17.66 -0.73
CA GLN A 111 12.09 -17.45 -1.69
C GLN A 111 11.94 -16.15 -2.50
N VAL A 112 10.72 -15.83 -2.92
CA VAL A 112 10.42 -14.53 -3.55
C VAL A 112 10.72 -13.40 -2.59
N ALA A 113 10.31 -13.52 -1.33
CA ALA A 113 10.59 -12.52 -0.30
C ALA A 113 12.09 -12.33 -0.08
N LEU A 114 12.89 -13.40 -0.08
CA LEU A 114 14.35 -13.33 0.02
C LEU A 114 14.94 -12.45 -1.08
N GLY A 115 14.55 -12.67 -2.34
CA GLY A 115 15.01 -11.87 -3.48
C GLY A 115 14.55 -10.42 -3.38
N ALA A 116 13.28 -10.21 -3.04
CA ALA A 116 12.71 -8.88 -2.92
C ALA A 116 13.34 -8.06 -1.79
N VAL A 117 13.49 -8.64 -0.60
CA VAL A 117 14.11 -7.93 0.55
C VAL A 117 15.57 -7.60 0.26
N SER A 118 16.34 -8.54 -0.32
CA SER A 118 17.75 -8.32 -0.66
C SER A 118 17.92 -7.19 -1.67
N GLU A 119 17.04 -7.08 -2.67
CA GLU A 119 17.10 -6.00 -3.65
C GLU A 119 16.53 -4.68 -3.08
N ALA A 120 15.45 -4.72 -2.32
CA ALA A 120 14.89 -3.55 -1.66
C ALA A 120 15.92 -2.86 -0.75
N ASP A 121 16.74 -3.63 -0.03
CA ASP A 121 17.80 -3.10 0.82
C ASP A 121 18.78 -2.22 0.02
N ARG A 122 19.19 -2.65 -1.18
CA ARG A 122 20.09 -1.88 -2.05
C ARG A 122 19.48 -0.54 -2.46
N HIS A 123 18.18 -0.50 -2.76
CA HIS A 123 17.47 0.72 -3.13
C HIS A 123 17.21 1.60 -1.91
N ASN A 124 16.88 1.01 -0.77
CA ASN A 124 16.69 1.72 0.49
C ASN A 124 17.96 2.41 0.98
N LEU A 125 19.13 1.81 0.80
CA LEU A 125 20.43 2.43 1.05
C LEU A 125 20.70 3.65 0.14
N ARG A 126 20.06 3.70 -1.03
CA ARG A 126 20.14 4.84 -1.96
C ARG A 126 19.08 5.92 -1.69
N GLY A 127 18.30 5.78 -0.62
CA GLY A 127 17.30 6.76 -0.21
C GLY A 127 15.87 6.48 -0.65
N GLU A 128 15.62 5.41 -1.42
CA GLU A 128 14.27 4.94 -1.67
C GLU A 128 13.67 4.28 -0.43
N ARG A 129 12.37 4.02 -0.49
CA ARG A 129 11.68 3.20 0.51
C ARG A 129 10.81 2.18 -0.23
N ILE A 130 11.12 0.90 -0.04
CA ILE A 130 10.37 -0.22 -0.62
C ILE A 130 10.17 -1.24 0.49
N SER A 131 8.92 -1.61 0.72
CA SER A 131 8.51 -2.63 1.68
C SER A 131 7.97 -3.85 0.97
N VAL A 132 8.10 -5.01 1.61
CA VAL A 132 7.64 -6.30 1.08
C VAL A 132 6.77 -6.96 2.13
N ASP A 133 5.53 -7.26 1.75
CA ASP A 133 4.59 -8.00 2.59
C ASP A 133 4.33 -9.37 1.97
N THR A 134 4.19 -10.36 2.81
CA THR A 134 4.00 -11.74 2.40
C THR A 134 2.79 -12.36 3.08
N ILE A 135 2.04 -13.14 2.31
CA ILE A 135 0.99 -13.98 2.87
C ILE A 135 1.00 -15.35 2.19
N ALA A 136 1.15 -16.39 3.01
CA ALA A 136 1.04 -17.76 2.55
C ALA A 136 -0.42 -18.21 2.60
N LEU A 137 -1.00 -18.48 1.44
CA LEU A 137 -2.38 -18.92 1.28
C LEU A 137 -2.46 -20.15 0.40
N VAL A 138 -3.50 -20.95 0.61
CA VAL A 138 -3.85 -22.09 -0.20
C VAL A 138 -5.35 -22.05 -0.54
N GLY A 139 -5.71 -22.59 -1.69
CA GLY A 139 -7.09 -22.60 -2.18
C GLY A 139 -7.40 -21.41 -3.11
N GLU A 140 -8.13 -21.72 -4.17
CA GLU A 140 -8.43 -20.76 -5.25
C GLU A 140 -9.21 -19.55 -4.72
N ALA A 141 -10.29 -19.78 -3.97
CA ALA A 141 -11.15 -18.72 -3.47
C ALA A 141 -10.42 -17.75 -2.53
N GLU A 142 -9.60 -18.29 -1.61
CA GLU A 142 -8.85 -17.49 -0.65
C GLU A 142 -7.77 -16.64 -1.35
N ILE A 143 -7.06 -17.25 -2.31
CA ILE A 143 -6.05 -16.53 -3.09
C ILE A 143 -6.72 -15.44 -3.95
N ALA A 144 -7.83 -15.76 -4.65
CA ALA A 144 -8.54 -14.78 -5.47
C ALA A 144 -9.06 -13.59 -4.66
N ALA A 145 -9.63 -13.85 -3.48
CA ALA A 145 -10.06 -12.79 -2.56
C ALA A 145 -8.88 -11.92 -2.11
N ALA A 146 -7.75 -12.53 -1.75
CA ALA A 146 -6.55 -11.81 -1.37
C ALA A 146 -5.96 -10.99 -2.54
N VAL A 147 -5.99 -11.53 -3.76
CA VAL A 147 -5.54 -10.80 -4.97
C VAL A 147 -6.39 -9.54 -5.17
N ARG A 148 -7.72 -9.64 -5.12
CA ARG A 148 -8.61 -8.47 -5.23
C ARG A 148 -8.32 -7.43 -4.16
N ALA A 149 -8.11 -7.84 -2.92
CA ALA A 149 -7.81 -6.96 -1.81
C ALA A 149 -6.50 -6.16 -1.97
N VAL A 150 -5.58 -6.59 -2.84
CA VAL A 150 -4.33 -5.85 -3.09
C VAL A 150 -4.58 -4.44 -3.60
N ALA A 151 -5.64 -4.25 -4.40
CA ALA A 151 -5.98 -2.95 -4.96
C ALA A 151 -6.40 -1.92 -3.88
N ASP A 152 -6.93 -2.41 -2.75
CA ASP A 152 -7.37 -1.58 -1.63
C ASP A 152 -6.24 -1.29 -0.62
N LEU A 153 -5.09 -1.96 -0.77
CA LEU A 153 -3.97 -1.75 0.12
C LEU A 153 -3.23 -0.44 -0.21
N PRO A 154 -3.07 0.46 0.76
CA PRO A 154 -2.33 1.69 0.53
C PRO A 154 -0.89 1.38 0.12
N ARG A 155 -0.37 2.16 -0.82
CA ARG A 155 1.00 2.08 -1.33
C ARG A 155 1.35 0.80 -2.12
N ALA A 156 0.42 -0.15 -2.31
CA ALA A 156 0.65 -1.32 -3.16
C ALA A 156 0.94 -0.87 -4.60
N ARG A 157 2.02 -1.39 -5.18
CA ARG A 157 2.45 -1.06 -6.55
C ARG A 157 2.60 -2.29 -7.42
N LEU A 158 2.86 -3.44 -6.81
CA LEU A 158 3.12 -4.68 -7.52
C LEU A 158 2.74 -5.88 -6.66
N LEU A 159 2.14 -6.89 -7.30
CA LEU A 159 1.85 -8.19 -6.73
C LEU A 159 2.78 -9.24 -7.35
N VAL A 160 3.30 -10.14 -6.52
CA VAL A 160 3.97 -11.37 -6.97
C VAL A 160 3.12 -12.57 -6.56
N LEU A 161 2.75 -13.38 -7.55
CA LEU A 161 2.06 -14.66 -7.32
C LEU A 161 3.07 -15.80 -7.31
N ALA A 162 3.19 -16.48 -6.18
CA ALA A 162 4.20 -17.46 -5.89
C ALA A 162 3.56 -18.82 -5.56
N GLY A 163 3.53 -19.74 -6.51
CA GLY A 163 2.89 -21.03 -6.33
C GLY A 163 3.27 -22.03 -7.40
N SER A 164 2.71 -23.22 -7.32
CA SER A 164 2.92 -24.28 -8.31
C SER A 164 1.75 -24.42 -9.28
N ILE A 165 0.54 -24.05 -8.83
CA ILE A 165 -0.70 -24.14 -9.62
C ILE A 165 -1.58 -22.96 -9.25
N MET A 166 -1.97 -22.15 -10.23
CA MET A 166 -2.97 -21.08 -10.09
C MET A 166 -3.71 -20.87 -11.39
N GLY A 167 -5.00 -20.55 -11.29
CA GLY A 167 -5.88 -20.32 -12.43
C GLY A 167 -7.30 -20.02 -11.99
N GLY A 168 -8.26 -20.17 -12.89
CA GLY A 168 -9.67 -19.96 -12.59
C GLY A 168 -9.97 -18.55 -12.08
N ASP A 169 -10.62 -18.43 -10.93
CA ASP A 169 -10.98 -17.14 -10.35
C ASP A 169 -9.77 -16.28 -9.95
N ILE A 170 -8.61 -16.89 -9.68
CA ILE A 170 -7.37 -16.15 -9.44
C ILE A 170 -6.95 -15.36 -10.69
N SER A 171 -7.13 -15.95 -11.88
CA SER A 171 -6.83 -15.28 -13.15
C SER A 171 -7.78 -14.10 -13.40
N THR A 172 -9.07 -14.27 -13.10
CA THR A 172 -10.05 -13.19 -13.16
C THR A 172 -9.69 -12.05 -12.22
N ALA A 173 -9.37 -12.37 -10.96
CA ALA A 173 -8.94 -11.38 -9.97
C ALA A 173 -7.66 -10.64 -10.41
N ALA A 174 -6.73 -11.33 -11.05
CA ALA A 174 -5.52 -10.71 -11.60
C ALA A 174 -5.85 -9.67 -12.68
N ASP A 175 -6.73 -9.99 -13.62
CA ASP A 175 -7.15 -9.03 -14.65
C ASP A 175 -7.87 -7.82 -14.04
N GLU A 176 -8.73 -8.02 -13.03
CA GLU A 176 -9.42 -6.96 -12.30
C GLU A 176 -8.44 -5.95 -11.69
N ILE A 177 -7.45 -6.41 -10.93
CA ILE A 177 -6.50 -5.49 -10.27
C ILE A 177 -5.49 -4.88 -11.25
N ARG A 178 -5.15 -5.57 -12.36
CA ARG A 178 -4.34 -4.99 -13.43
C ARG A 178 -5.06 -3.82 -14.11
N ALA A 179 -6.37 -3.93 -14.29
CA ALA A 179 -7.19 -2.81 -14.80
C ALA A 179 -7.16 -1.59 -13.87
N LEU A 180 -6.93 -1.80 -12.56
CA LEU A 180 -6.75 -0.73 -11.57
C LEU A 180 -5.29 -0.23 -11.47
N GLY A 181 -4.38 -0.76 -12.30
CA GLY A 181 -2.99 -0.30 -12.40
C GLY A 181 -2.00 -1.05 -11.50
N ILE A 182 -2.40 -2.10 -10.80
CA ILE A 182 -1.49 -2.98 -10.06
C ILE A 182 -0.80 -3.91 -11.05
N ARG A 183 0.52 -3.92 -11.06
CA ARG A 183 1.31 -4.81 -11.92
C ARG A 183 1.47 -6.17 -11.25
N ILE A 184 1.55 -7.24 -12.06
CA ILE A 184 1.64 -8.61 -11.55
C ILE A 184 2.81 -9.34 -12.20
N ILE A 185 3.64 -9.96 -11.34
CA ILE A 185 4.62 -10.96 -11.72
C ILE A 185 4.15 -12.31 -11.17
N SER A 186 4.20 -13.37 -11.96
CA SER A 186 3.97 -14.72 -11.44
C SER A 186 5.20 -15.59 -11.59
N LEU A 187 5.32 -16.60 -10.73
CA LEU A 187 6.20 -17.70 -11.04
C LEU A 187 5.67 -18.49 -12.24
N ASN A 188 6.58 -19.19 -12.93
CA ASN A 188 6.20 -20.12 -13.99
C ASN A 188 5.54 -21.35 -13.36
N MET A 189 4.22 -21.41 -13.41
CA MET A 189 3.41 -22.41 -12.74
C MET A 189 2.34 -23.00 -13.67
N VAL A 190 1.73 -24.09 -13.25
CA VAL A 190 0.62 -24.73 -13.95
C VAL A 190 -0.66 -23.92 -13.78
N GLY A 191 -1.48 -23.84 -14.82
CA GLY A 191 -2.77 -23.14 -14.82
C GLY A 191 -2.77 -21.88 -15.68
N SER A 192 -3.91 -21.20 -15.73
CA SER A 192 -4.13 -20.07 -16.62
C SER A 192 -3.45 -18.77 -16.17
N ILE A 193 -3.06 -18.64 -14.91
CA ILE A 193 -2.56 -17.38 -14.35
C ILE A 193 -1.40 -16.76 -15.13
N THR A 194 -0.54 -17.59 -15.74
CA THR A 194 0.62 -17.11 -16.50
C THR A 194 0.27 -16.30 -17.75
N GLU A 195 -0.98 -16.36 -18.20
CA GLU A 195 -1.51 -15.56 -19.32
C GLU A 195 -2.14 -14.25 -18.86
N HIS A 196 -2.38 -14.10 -17.55
CA HIS A 196 -3.07 -12.97 -16.92
C HIS A 196 -2.13 -12.05 -16.12
N VAL A 197 -0.82 -12.14 -16.33
CA VAL A 197 0.20 -11.36 -15.62
C VAL A 197 1.07 -10.55 -16.58
N ASP A 198 1.84 -9.61 -16.05
CA ASP A 198 2.73 -8.78 -16.85
C ASP A 198 4.06 -9.48 -17.17
N LEU A 199 4.53 -10.36 -16.28
CA LEU A 199 5.77 -11.11 -16.45
C LEU A 199 5.69 -12.45 -15.73
N VAL A 200 6.23 -13.49 -16.38
CA VAL A 200 6.40 -14.83 -15.80
C VAL A 200 7.89 -15.07 -15.56
N VAL A 201 8.26 -15.50 -14.35
CA VAL A 201 9.65 -15.74 -13.94
C VAL A 201 9.78 -17.14 -13.37
N SER A 202 10.80 -17.89 -13.79
CA SER A 202 10.97 -19.29 -13.34
C SER A 202 11.64 -19.40 -11.98
N ASP A 203 12.62 -18.53 -11.69
CA ASP A 203 13.31 -18.52 -10.42
C ASP A 203 12.62 -17.58 -9.42
N PRO A 204 12.22 -18.09 -8.22
CA PRO A 204 11.48 -17.27 -7.25
C PRO A 204 12.32 -16.13 -6.66
N VAL A 205 13.63 -16.30 -6.47
CA VAL A 205 14.51 -15.24 -5.95
C VAL A 205 14.63 -14.14 -7.01
N GLN A 206 14.78 -14.52 -8.27
CA GLN A 206 14.80 -13.58 -9.39
C GLN A 206 13.49 -12.84 -9.54
N ALA A 207 12.33 -13.50 -9.36
CA ALA A 207 11.03 -12.85 -9.38
C ALA A 207 10.93 -11.75 -8.33
N GLY A 208 11.39 -12.01 -7.11
CA GLY A 208 11.46 -11.00 -6.04
C GLY A 208 12.37 -9.83 -6.39
N THR A 209 13.56 -10.08 -6.89
CA THR A 209 14.50 -9.05 -7.35
C THR A 209 13.88 -8.19 -8.47
N MET A 210 13.26 -8.82 -9.47
CA MET A 210 12.61 -8.11 -10.58
C MET A 210 11.41 -7.28 -10.11
N ALA A 211 10.66 -7.76 -9.11
CA ALA A 211 9.55 -7.03 -8.55
C ALA A 211 10.00 -5.68 -7.95
N VAL A 212 11.10 -5.68 -7.21
CA VAL A 212 11.69 -4.45 -6.67
C VAL A 212 12.17 -3.53 -7.79
N MET A 213 12.96 -4.06 -8.73
CA MET A 213 13.46 -3.27 -9.84
C MET A 213 12.34 -2.66 -10.70
N ALA A 214 11.18 -3.33 -10.80
CA ALA A 214 10.04 -2.84 -11.58
C ALA A 214 9.37 -1.60 -10.98
N ILE A 215 9.51 -1.37 -9.68
CA ILE A 215 8.89 -0.22 -8.98
C ILE A 215 9.91 0.78 -8.45
N ALA A 216 11.19 0.44 -8.40
CA ALA A 216 12.24 1.32 -7.94
C ALA A 216 12.50 2.45 -8.94
N ASP A 217 12.60 3.68 -8.46
CA ASP A 217 12.85 4.86 -9.31
C ASP A 217 14.30 4.90 -9.82
N THR A 218 15.22 4.30 -9.05
CA THR A 218 16.65 4.25 -9.39
C THR A 218 17.05 3.04 -10.23
N ALA A 219 16.09 2.14 -10.55
CA ALA A 219 16.33 0.99 -11.41
C ALA A 219 16.08 1.32 -12.89
N ALA A 220 16.88 0.70 -13.75
CA ALA A 220 16.70 0.79 -15.20
C ALA A 220 15.76 -0.31 -15.78
N PHE A 221 15.17 -1.12 -14.92
CA PHE A 221 14.28 -2.22 -15.34
C PHE A 221 12.89 -1.70 -15.70
N ASP A 222 12.44 -2.01 -16.92
CA ASP A 222 11.14 -1.61 -17.43
C ASP A 222 10.27 -2.85 -17.64
N LEU A 223 9.31 -3.05 -16.75
CA LEU A 223 8.41 -4.19 -16.78
C LEU A 223 7.49 -4.17 -18.03
N ASP A 224 7.12 -2.99 -18.52
CA ASP A 224 6.26 -2.88 -19.71
C ASP A 224 6.96 -3.43 -20.97
N ARG A 225 8.29 -3.30 -21.03
CA ARG A 225 9.10 -3.92 -22.10
C ARG A 225 9.26 -5.42 -21.98
N GLN A 226 8.98 -5.97 -20.82
CA GLN A 226 9.06 -7.41 -20.56
C GLN A 226 7.69 -8.09 -20.63
N ARG A 227 6.62 -7.35 -20.84
CA ARG A 227 5.25 -7.87 -20.86
C ARG A 227 5.09 -9.07 -21.78
N GLY A 228 4.50 -10.14 -21.25
CA GLY A 228 4.29 -11.40 -21.99
C GLY A 228 5.53 -12.29 -22.16
N ARG A 229 6.67 -11.90 -21.58
CA ARG A 229 7.87 -12.76 -21.56
C ARG A 229 7.81 -13.80 -20.44
N ARG A 230 8.54 -14.89 -20.67
CA ARG A 230 8.85 -15.92 -19.66
C ARG A 230 10.37 -15.94 -19.49
N LEU A 231 10.84 -15.70 -18.27
CA LEU A 231 12.26 -15.61 -17.90
C LEU A 231 12.64 -16.70 -16.90
#